data_a8bf0052d17a9f229cf934615bfe1883
#
_entry.id   a8bf0052d17a9f229cf934615bfe1883
#
_cell.length_a   1.000
_cell.length_b   1.000
_cell.length_c   1.000
_cell.angle_alpha   90.00
_cell.angle_beta   90.00
_cell.angle_gamma   90.00
#
_symmetry.space_group_name_H-M   'P 1'
#
loop_
_entity.id
_entity.type
_entity.pdbx_description
1 polymer ?
#
loop_
_entity_poly.entity_id
_entity_poly.type
_entity_poly.pdbx_seq_one_letter_code
_entity_poly.pdbx_strand_id
1 'polypeptide(L)'
;MSTDKHHLTKKELKEDSLITGYYKAYALFEQYKKEVFIGLGVAALIIAGIIFYNYYQNEQSIKAEAALAKVMPSYDGGAYLEAIEGKAGTDILGLQKIVDSYGSTEKGNVAKIYLANSFYNLGKVEKAKEYYDSYSGSNEMFRATSYA
;
A
#
# COMPACT_ATOMS: atom_id res chain seq x y z
N MET A 1 -4.13 -55.03 -53.84
CA MET A 1 -3.36 -53.99 -53.19
C MET A 1 -4.36 -53.15 -52.40
N SER A 2 -4.54 -53.44 -51.12
CA SER A 2 -5.51 -52.79 -50.25
C SER A 2 -4.78 -51.74 -49.45
N THR A 3 -5.10 -50.49 -49.67
CA THR A 3 -4.50 -49.33 -48.95
C THR A 3 -5.35 -49.11 -47.69
N ASP A 4 -4.92 -49.67 -46.59
CA ASP A 4 -5.54 -49.46 -45.28
C ASP A 4 -5.28 -48.01 -44.86
N LYS A 5 -6.28 -47.13 -45.00
CA LYS A 5 -6.29 -45.78 -44.42
C LYS A 5 -6.60 -45.92 -42.91
N HIS A 6 -5.55 -45.94 -42.14
CA HIS A 6 -5.67 -45.87 -40.68
C HIS A 6 -6.31 -44.53 -40.31
N HIS A 7 -7.62 -44.59 -40.01
CA HIS A 7 -8.35 -43.42 -39.48
C HIS A 7 -7.95 -43.21 -38.02
N LEU A 8 -7.04 -42.27 -37.79
CA LEU A 8 -6.70 -41.85 -36.42
C LEU A 8 -7.93 -41.34 -35.69
N THR A 9 -8.19 -41.90 -34.52
CA THR A 9 -9.31 -41.48 -33.66
C THR A 9 -9.08 -40.11 -33.08
N LYS A 10 -10.13 -39.36 -32.82
CA LYS A 10 -10.09 -38.05 -32.17
C LYS A 10 -9.27 -38.04 -30.86
N LYS A 11 -9.15 -39.19 -30.18
CA LYS A 11 -8.37 -39.36 -28.96
C LYS A 11 -6.86 -39.38 -29.24
N GLU A 12 -6.45 -40.11 -30.27
CA GLU A 12 -5.04 -40.17 -30.70
C GLU A 12 -4.52 -38.82 -31.22
N LEU A 13 -5.35 -38.08 -31.97
CA LEU A 13 -5.04 -36.71 -32.39
C LEU A 13 -4.88 -35.74 -31.24
N LYS A 14 -5.59 -35.96 -30.14
CA LYS A 14 -5.52 -35.10 -28.94
C LYS A 14 -4.30 -35.43 -28.10
N GLU A 15 -3.92 -36.70 -28.00
CA GLU A 15 -2.71 -37.13 -27.32
C GLU A 15 -1.45 -36.67 -28.06
N ASP A 16 -1.42 -36.80 -29.39
CA ASP A 16 -0.32 -36.28 -30.24
C ASP A 16 -0.16 -34.76 -30.14
N SER A 17 -1.27 -34.04 -30.07
CA SER A 17 -1.27 -32.56 -29.87
C SER A 17 -0.71 -32.15 -28.54
N LEU A 18 -1.06 -32.86 -27.45
CA LEU A 18 -0.55 -32.59 -26.11
C LEU A 18 0.94 -32.91 -25.98
N ILE A 19 1.36 -34.03 -26.53
CA ILE A 19 2.77 -34.45 -26.57
C ILE A 19 3.61 -33.46 -27.38
N THR A 20 3.13 -33.05 -28.55
CA THR A 20 3.79 -32.05 -29.39
C THR A 20 3.86 -30.69 -28.69
N GLY A 21 2.81 -30.30 -27.99
CA GLY A 21 2.76 -29.07 -27.18
C GLY A 21 3.80 -29.08 -26.06
N TYR A 22 3.90 -30.21 -25.36
CA TYR A 22 4.89 -30.39 -24.29
C TYR A 22 6.34 -30.26 -24.82
N TYR A 23 6.68 -30.96 -25.89
CA TYR A 23 8.03 -30.87 -26.47
C TYR A 23 8.37 -29.48 -27.00
N LYS A 24 7.41 -28.76 -27.60
CA LYS A 24 7.60 -27.37 -28.01
C LYS A 24 7.82 -26.44 -26.82
N ALA A 25 7.03 -26.59 -25.76
CA ALA A 25 7.18 -25.81 -24.52
C ALA A 25 8.53 -26.09 -23.84
N TYR A 26 8.93 -27.36 -23.80
CA TYR A 26 10.21 -27.76 -23.23
C TYR A 26 11.40 -27.20 -24.06
N ALA A 27 11.35 -27.28 -25.37
CA ALA A 27 12.38 -26.71 -26.24
C ALA A 27 12.50 -25.19 -26.13
N LEU A 28 11.37 -24.47 -26.04
CA LEU A 28 11.34 -23.03 -25.74
C LEU A 28 11.94 -22.71 -24.37
N PHE A 29 11.57 -23.47 -23.36
CA PHE A 29 12.12 -23.30 -22.01
C PHE A 29 13.64 -23.50 -21.99
N GLU A 30 14.13 -24.54 -22.67
CA GLU A 30 15.57 -24.83 -22.74
C GLU A 30 16.35 -23.74 -23.51
N GLN A 31 15.74 -23.16 -24.53
CA GLN A 31 16.32 -22.06 -25.30
C GLN A 31 16.40 -20.77 -24.49
N TYR A 32 15.37 -20.45 -23.69
CA TYR A 32 15.24 -19.19 -22.94
C TYR A 32 15.38 -19.35 -21.41
N LYS A 33 15.96 -20.49 -20.98
CA LYS A 33 16.08 -20.78 -19.54
C LYS A 33 16.79 -19.68 -18.75
N LYS A 34 17.82 -19.06 -19.31
CA LYS A 34 18.56 -17.97 -18.64
C LYS A 34 17.68 -16.75 -18.44
N GLU A 35 16.94 -16.36 -19.46
CA GLU A 35 16.03 -15.22 -19.44
C GLU A 35 14.86 -15.46 -18.47
N VAL A 36 14.35 -16.69 -18.44
CA VAL A 36 13.30 -17.11 -17.49
C VAL A 36 13.81 -17.04 -16.07
N PHE A 37 15.01 -17.54 -15.77
CA PHE A 37 15.59 -17.46 -14.43
C PHE A 37 15.90 -16.03 -14.00
N ILE A 38 16.39 -15.19 -14.92
CA ILE A 38 16.60 -13.75 -14.66
C ILE A 38 15.26 -13.09 -14.36
N GLY A 39 14.22 -13.34 -15.18
CA GLY A 39 12.88 -12.81 -14.96
C GLY A 39 12.28 -13.21 -13.61
N LEU A 40 12.42 -14.50 -13.24
CA LEU A 40 11.98 -14.99 -11.91
C LEU A 40 12.77 -14.34 -10.78
N GLY A 41 14.08 -14.15 -10.93
CA GLY A 41 14.92 -13.47 -9.96
C GLY A 41 14.48 -12.01 -9.75
N VAL A 42 14.24 -11.28 -10.82
CA VAL A 42 13.73 -9.90 -10.76
C VAL A 42 12.35 -9.85 -10.11
N ALA A 43 11.43 -10.75 -10.48
CA ALA A 43 10.11 -10.83 -9.88
C ALA A 43 10.19 -11.11 -8.37
N ALA A 44 11.05 -12.03 -7.94
CA ALA A 44 11.26 -12.33 -6.52
C ALA A 44 11.81 -11.12 -5.75
N LEU A 45 12.74 -10.35 -6.33
CA LEU A 45 13.25 -9.11 -5.72
C LEU A 45 12.17 -8.04 -5.56
N ILE A 46 11.31 -7.87 -6.57
CA ILE A 46 10.18 -6.93 -6.51
C ILE A 46 9.22 -7.34 -5.39
N ILE A 47 8.85 -8.62 -5.32
CA ILE A 47 7.94 -9.14 -4.29
C ILE A 47 8.55 -8.93 -2.90
N ALA A 48 9.84 -9.27 -2.72
CA ALA A 48 10.55 -9.05 -1.46
C ALA A 48 10.57 -7.56 -1.06
N GLY A 49 10.80 -6.67 -2.03
CA GLY A 49 10.75 -5.22 -1.81
C GLY A 49 9.37 -4.73 -1.36
N ILE A 50 8.29 -5.22 -1.96
CA ILE A 50 6.91 -4.88 -1.57
C ILE A 50 6.61 -5.37 -0.16
N ILE A 51 7.00 -6.61 0.18
CA ILE A 51 6.78 -7.17 1.52
C ILE A 51 7.54 -6.36 2.57
N PHE A 52 8.82 -6.03 2.30
CA PHE A 52 9.63 -5.23 3.19
C PHE A 52 9.05 -3.82 3.39
N TYR A 53 8.60 -3.18 2.30
CA TYR A 53 7.98 -1.86 2.36
C TYR A 53 6.69 -1.88 3.20
N ASN A 54 5.81 -2.87 2.99
CA ASN A 54 4.58 -3.02 3.75
C ASN A 54 4.85 -3.27 5.24
N TYR A 55 5.84 -4.10 5.55
CA TYR A 55 6.26 -4.35 6.93
C TYR A 55 6.74 -3.06 7.61
N TYR A 56 7.62 -2.30 6.93
CA TYR A 56 8.11 -1.02 7.43
C TYR A 56 6.98 -0.01 7.64
N GLN A 57 6.06 0.12 6.69
CA GLN A 57 4.92 1.02 6.80
C GLN A 57 3.98 0.64 7.97
N ASN A 58 3.76 -0.65 8.19
CA ASN A 58 2.97 -1.13 9.31
C ASN A 58 3.59 -0.78 10.66
N GLU A 59 4.90 -0.96 10.83
CA GLU A 59 5.61 -0.54 12.05
C GLU A 59 5.51 0.98 12.30
N GLN A 60 5.67 1.79 11.25
CA GLN A 60 5.52 3.24 11.37
C GLN A 60 4.07 3.64 11.69
N SER A 61 3.09 2.91 11.15
CA SER A 61 1.68 3.13 11.45
C SER A 61 1.35 2.86 12.92
N ILE A 62 1.90 1.81 13.51
CA ILE A 62 1.75 1.50 14.95
C ILE A 62 2.35 2.62 15.81
N LYS A 63 3.52 3.15 15.44
CA LYS A 63 4.13 4.30 16.14
C LYS A 63 3.27 5.55 16.04
N ALA A 64 2.68 5.81 14.87
CA ALA A 64 1.75 6.92 14.67
C ALA A 64 0.50 6.77 15.53
N GLU A 65 -0.07 5.57 15.62
CA GLU A 65 -1.23 5.28 16.46
C GLU A 65 -0.93 5.52 17.95
N ALA A 66 0.21 5.04 18.45
CA ALA A 66 0.63 5.26 19.82
C ALA A 66 0.84 6.75 20.12
N ALA A 67 1.41 7.52 19.19
CA ALA A 67 1.60 8.95 19.32
C ALA A 67 0.25 9.70 19.28
N LEU A 68 -0.66 9.32 18.38
CA LEU A 68 -2.02 9.85 18.33
C LEU A 68 -2.76 9.64 19.66
N ALA A 69 -2.72 8.42 20.20
CA ALA A 69 -3.40 8.12 21.48
C ALA A 69 -2.93 9.05 22.62
N LYS A 70 -1.67 9.48 22.61
CA LYS A 70 -1.13 10.40 23.63
C LYS A 70 -1.58 11.85 23.46
N VAL A 71 -1.80 12.31 22.22
CA VAL A 71 -2.18 13.70 21.95
C VAL A 71 -3.70 13.89 21.92
N MET A 72 -4.49 12.83 21.75
CA MET A 72 -5.95 12.89 21.68
C MET A 72 -6.60 13.58 22.89
N PRO A 73 -6.16 13.39 24.14
CA PRO A 73 -6.76 14.12 25.29
C PRO A 73 -6.66 15.65 25.13
N SER A 74 -5.57 16.20 24.59
CA SER A 74 -5.44 17.63 24.32
C SER A 74 -6.39 18.08 23.21
N TYR A 75 -6.53 17.27 22.15
CA TYR A 75 -7.45 17.52 21.05
C TYR A 75 -8.91 17.49 21.52
N ASP A 76 -9.33 16.45 22.21
CA ASP A 76 -10.70 16.26 22.71
C ASP A 76 -11.07 17.32 23.76
N GLY A 77 -10.09 17.80 24.52
CA GLY A 77 -10.23 18.90 25.47
C GLY A 77 -10.30 20.29 24.84
N GLY A 78 -10.20 20.39 23.50
CA GLY A 78 -10.22 21.67 22.79
C GLY A 78 -8.91 22.47 22.88
N ALA A 79 -7.85 21.91 23.44
CA ALA A 79 -6.54 22.52 23.52
C ALA A 79 -5.79 22.36 22.17
N TYR A 80 -6.39 22.90 21.11
CA TYR A 80 -5.95 22.67 19.73
C TYR A 80 -4.50 23.12 19.46
N LEU A 81 -4.05 24.20 20.08
CA LEU A 81 -2.66 24.65 19.92
C LEU A 81 -1.70 23.61 20.53
N GLU A 82 -1.98 23.14 21.75
CA GLU A 82 -1.18 22.07 22.38
C GLU A 82 -1.29 20.76 21.59
N ALA A 83 -2.46 20.43 21.05
CA ALA A 83 -2.62 19.26 20.19
C ALA A 83 -1.76 19.35 18.92
N ILE A 84 -1.62 20.54 18.31
CA ILE A 84 -0.77 20.76 17.14
C ILE A 84 0.71 20.64 17.47
N GLU A 85 1.15 21.33 18.53
CA GLU A 85 2.58 21.50 18.86
C GLU A 85 3.12 20.36 19.74
N GLY A 86 2.25 19.69 20.48
CA GLY A 86 2.62 18.73 21.54
C GLY A 86 2.88 19.45 22.87
N LYS A 87 3.25 18.68 23.87
CA LYS A 87 3.48 19.20 25.22
C LYS A 87 4.95 19.27 25.55
N ALA A 88 5.50 20.46 25.65
CA ALA A 88 6.91 20.69 25.93
C ALA A 88 7.34 19.99 27.24
N GLY A 89 8.50 19.35 27.24
CA GLY A 89 9.05 18.63 28.38
C GLY A 89 8.41 17.24 28.63
N THR A 90 7.58 16.76 27.72
CA THR A 90 6.98 15.42 27.76
C THR A 90 7.30 14.64 26.48
N ASP A 91 6.91 13.36 26.43
CA ASP A 91 6.99 12.50 25.26
C ASP A 91 5.74 12.58 24.36
N ILE A 92 4.86 13.58 24.58
CA ILE A 92 3.66 13.80 23.79
C ILE A 92 4.02 14.59 22.53
N LEU A 93 4.07 13.87 21.41
CA LEU A 93 4.26 14.48 20.09
C LEU A 93 2.98 15.21 19.68
N GLY A 94 3.13 16.45 19.16
CA GLY A 94 2.01 17.14 18.55
C GLY A 94 1.62 16.54 17.19
N LEU A 95 0.36 16.80 16.78
CA LEU A 95 -0.20 16.35 15.51
C LEU A 95 0.67 16.75 14.31
N GLN A 96 1.26 17.95 14.34
CA GLN A 96 2.20 18.39 13.29
C GLN A 96 3.37 17.42 13.16
N LYS A 97 4.02 17.08 14.27
CA LYS A 97 5.16 16.17 14.28
C LYS A 97 4.79 14.75 13.89
N ILE A 98 3.59 14.29 14.26
CA ILE A 98 3.06 12.98 13.86
C ILE A 98 2.86 12.93 12.35
N VAL A 99 2.28 13.96 11.76
CA VAL A 99 2.10 14.07 10.29
C VAL A 99 3.44 14.13 9.57
N ASP A 100 4.39 14.93 10.05
CA ASP A 100 5.73 15.05 9.45
C ASP A 100 6.49 13.71 9.45
N SER A 101 6.35 12.93 10.52
CA SER A 101 7.09 11.68 10.70
C SER A 101 6.39 10.46 10.10
N TYR A 102 5.06 10.43 10.10
CA TYR A 102 4.27 9.24 9.78
C TYR A 102 3.16 9.48 8.74
N GLY A 103 3.09 10.66 8.13
CA GLY A 103 2.00 11.07 7.24
C GLY A 103 1.79 10.22 5.99
N SER A 104 2.74 9.34 5.64
CA SER A 104 2.60 8.36 4.57
C SER A 104 1.95 7.04 5.03
N THR A 105 1.82 6.82 6.34
CA THR A 105 1.18 5.63 6.91
C THR A 105 -0.33 5.81 7.03
N GLU A 106 -1.06 4.72 7.25
CA GLU A 106 -2.51 4.77 7.45
C GLU A 106 -2.88 5.68 8.64
N LYS A 107 -2.26 5.47 9.79
CA LYS A 107 -2.55 6.25 11.01
C LYS A 107 -2.02 7.69 10.94
N GLY A 108 -0.90 7.89 10.26
CA GLY A 108 -0.39 9.24 9.98
C GLY A 108 -1.31 10.04 9.05
N ASN A 109 -1.98 9.39 8.10
CA ASN A 109 -3.03 10.04 7.31
C ASN A 109 -4.24 10.44 8.18
N VAL A 110 -4.64 9.62 9.15
CA VAL A 110 -5.69 10.01 10.12
C VAL A 110 -5.26 11.24 10.92
N ALA A 111 -3.98 11.32 11.31
CA ALA A 111 -3.44 12.49 12.01
C ALA A 111 -3.57 13.78 11.20
N LYS A 112 -3.50 13.74 9.86
CA LYS A 112 -3.73 14.92 9.00
C LYS A 112 -5.13 15.51 9.19
N ILE A 113 -6.15 14.66 9.35
CA ILE A 113 -7.53 15.12 9.59
C ILE A 113 -7.65 15.81 10.96
N TYR A 114 -7.08 15.23 12.01
CA TYR A 114 -7.09 15.89 13.33
C TYR A 114 -6.31 17.19 13.32
N LEU A 115 -5.20 17.24 12.60
CA LEU A 115 -4.40 18.47 12.42
C LEU A 115 -5.19 19.53 11.65
N ALA A 116 -5.86 19.16 10.56
CA ALA A 116 -6.72 20.04 9.80
C ALA A 116 -7.86 20.59 10.65
N ASN A 117 -8.57 19.72 11.39
CA ASN A 117 -9.62 20.11 12.31
C ASN A 117 -9.09 21.08 13.40
N SER A 118 -7.90 20.83 13.92
CA SER A 118 -7.28 21.72 14.93
C SER A 118 -7.00 23.10 14.35
N PHE A 119 -6.47 23.19 13.14
CA PHE A 119 -6.26 24.47 12.44
C PHE A 119 -7.59 25.18 12.15
N TYR A 120 -8.60 24.43 11.72
CA TYR A 120 -9.94 24.99 11.46
C TYR A 120 -10.53 25.62 12.72
N ASN A 121 -10.49 24.92 13.86
CA ASN A 121 -10.99 25.41 15.13
C ASN A 121 -10.21 26.63 15.65
N LEU A 122 -8.95 26.80 15.24
CA LEU A 122 -8.14 27.99 15.53
C LEU A 122 -8.36 29.12 14.50
N GLY A 123 -9.31 28.99 13.57
CA GLY A 123 -9.58 29.98 12.52
C GLY A 123 -8.54 30.03 11.42
N LYS A 124 -7.62 29.05 11.33
CA LYS A 124 -6.55 29.00 10.31
C LYS A 124 -7.03 28.15 9.12
N VAL A 125 -8.05 28.67 8.42
CA VAL A 125 -8.80 27.92 7.39
C VAL A 125 -7.90 27.47 6.22
N GLU A 126 -6.97 28.31 5.76
CA GLU A 126 -6.06 27.96 4.66
C GLU A 126 -5.16 26.76 5.01
N LYS A 127 -4.65 26.74 6.25
CA LYS A 127 -3.86 25.60 6.73
C LYS A 127 -4.71 24.34 6.89
N ALA A 128 -5.92 24.51 7.41
CA ALA A 128 -6.86 23.38 7.53
C ALA A 128 -7.11 22.74 6.16
N LYS A 129 -7.38 23.57 5.13
CA LYS A 129 -7.58 23.10 3.76
C LYS A 129 -6.35 22.36 3.22
N GLU A 130 -5.15 22.89 3.40
CA GLU A 130 -3.92 22.24 2.96
C GLU A 130 -3.80 20.81 3.50
N TYR A 131 -4.09 20.60 4.81
CA TYR A 131 -4.03 19.27 5.41
C TYR A 131 -5.18 18.37 5.00
N TYR A 132 -6.39 18.88 4.80
CA TYR A 132 -7.49 18.10 4.22
C TYR A 132 -7.16 17.63 2.81
N ASP A 133 -6.64 18.51 1.94
CA ASP A 133 -6.25 18.17 0.57
C ASP A 133 -5.10 17.15 0.52
N SER A 134 -4.22 17.16 1.54
CA SER A 134 -3.10 16.22 1.64
C SER A 134 -3.51 14.82 2.13
N TYR A 135 -4.77 14.62 2.54
CA TYR A 135 -5.26 13.32 2.99
C TYR A 135 -5.36 12.34 1.83
N SER A 136 -4.70 11.20 1.97
CA SER A 136 -4.68 10.13 0.95
C SER A 136 -5.12 8.76 1.51
N GLY A 137 -5.78 8.75 2.68
CA GLY A 137 -6.27 7.53 3.30
C GLY A 137 -7.48 6.93 2.59
N SER A 138 -7.75 5.65 2.87
CA SER A 138 -8.85 4.89 2.27
C SER A 138 -10.23 5.14 2.91
N ASN A 139 -10.28 5.87 4.03
CA ASN A 139 -11.54 6.13 4.73
C ASN A 139 -12.38 7.16 3.98
N GLU A 140 -13.50 6.72 3.40
CA GLU A 140 -14.40 7.56 2.60
C GLU A 140 -15.02 8.72 3.40
N MET A 141 -15.28 8.54 4.69
CA MET A 141 -15.81 9.60 5.55
C MET A 141 -14.83 10.77 5.66
N PHE A 142 -13.54 10.48 5.86
CA PHE A 142 -12.50 11.51 5.91
C PHE A 142 -12.25 12.16 4.55
N ARG A 143 -12.36 11.38 3.46
CA ARG A 143 -12.29 11.93 2.10
C ARG A 143 -13.44 12.88 1.80
N ALA A 144 -14.66 12.58 2.25
CA ALA A 144 -15.80 13.49 2.09
C ALA A 144 -15.59 14.82 2.83
N THR A 145 -14.95 14.80 4.00
CA THR A 145 -14.65 16.03 4.76
C THR A 145 -13.60 16.91 4.07
N SER A 146 -12.71 16.32 3.25
CA SER A 146 -11.70 17.08 2.51
C SER A 146 -12.25 17.83 1.29
N TYR A 147 -13.47 17.51 0.84
CA TYR A 147 -14.13 18.16 -0.32
C TYR A 147 -15.24 19.15 0.07
N ALA A 148 -15.55 19.29 1.36
CA ALA A 148 -16.58 20.22 1.86
C ALA A 148 -16.01 21.58 2.25
#